data_a70ff326e5b4c2560bd71a02f8607ce7
#
_entry.id   a70ff326e5b4c2560bd71a02f8607ce7
#
_cell.length_a   1.000
_cell.length_b   1.000
_cell.length_c   1.000
_cell.angle_alpha   90.00
_cell.angle_beta   90.00
_cell.angle_gamma   90.00
#
_symmetry.space_group_name_H-M   'P 1'
#
loop_
_entity.id
_entity.type
_entity.pdbx_description
1 polymer ?
#
loop_
_entity_poly.entity_id
_entity_poly.type
_entity_poly.pdbx_seq_one_letter_code
_entity_poly.pdbx_strand_id
1 'polypeptide(L)'
;MRCAILGSGNIGTDLMFKLLKGSPLELVALVGIDPNSDGLSRARALGLDAPHEGADWIVDHADEIDMVFDATSAYVHVRNAPRYEEAGIVAVDLTPAARGPKVIPPVNLYEHLDAPNVNMVTCGGQATTPMVYAVRRAVEHLPYAEMVSTVASKSAGPGTRQNIDEFTKTTSTALREIGGATHSKAIIILNPAEPPIMMRNTVFAGLPEGTDHDAVLQSVYDMQVDVARYVPGYRLKNPPF
;
A
#
# COMPACT_ATOMS: atom_id res chain seq x y z
N MET A 1 5.89 -10.82 17.13
CA MET A 1 5.72 -9.36 17.06
C MET A 1 4.23 -9.07 17.13
N ARG A 2 3.83 -8.26 18.12
CA ARG A 2 2.43 -7.90 18.38
C ARG A 2 2.08 -6.66 17.57
N CYS A 3 0.95 -6.69 16.88
CA CYS A 3 0.55 -5.57 16.05
C CYS A 3 -0.90 -5.14 16.31
N ALA A 4 -1.18 -3.87 16.05
CA ALA A 4 -2.52 -3.32 16.02
C ALA A 4 -2.82 -2.70 14.65
N ILE A 5 -4.08 -2.60 14.31
CA ILE A 5 -4.54 -1.88 13.12
C ILE A 5 -5.28 -0.64 13.59
N LEU A 6 -4.89 0.53 13.11
CA LEU A 6 -5.66 1.77 13.28
C LEU A 6 -6.44 2.08 12.00
N GLY A 7 -7.76 2.13 12.13
CA GLY A 7 -8.68 2.36 11.03
C GLY A 7 -9.61 1.16 10.78
N SER A 8 -10.84 1.26 11.26
CA SER A 8 -11.88 0.21 11.17
C SER A 8 -12.71 0.27 9.87
N GLY A 9 -12.19 0.93 8.84
CA GLY A 9 -12.77 0.97 7.50
C GLY A 9 -12.52 -0.31 6.69
N ASN A 10 -12.81 -0.25 5.38
CA ASN A 10 -12.67 -1.40 4.48
C ASN A 10 -11.25 -1.99 4.47
N ILE A 11 -10.22 -1.14 4.42
CA ILE A 11 -8.82 -1.59 4.34
C ILE A 11 -8.38 -2.26 5.64
N GLY A 12 -8.61 -1.60 6.80
CA GLY A 12 -8.23 -2.17 8.09
C GLY A 12 -9.00 -3.46 8.40
N THR A 13 -10.29 -3.51 8.08
CA THR A 13 -11.10 -4.72 8.26
C THR A 13 -10.61 -5.88 7.37
N ASP A 14 -10.27 -5.63 6.11
CA ASP A 14 -9.70 -6.65 5.22
C ASP A 14 -8.32 -7.14 5.72
N LEU A 15 -7.47 -6.22 6.17
CA LEU A 15 -6.17 -6.55 6.75
C LEU A 15 -6.32 -7.39 8.01
N MET A 16 -7.27 -7.07 8.90
CA MET A 16 -7.59 -7.88 10.07
C MET A 16 -7.85 -9.35 9.70
N PHE A 17 -8.72 -9.60 8.73
CA PHE A 17 -9.00 -10.97 8.28
C PHE A 17 -7.78 -11.66 7.69
N LYS A 18 -6.89 -10.93 7.01
CA LYS A 18 -5.65 -11.48 6.45
C LYS A 18 -4.65 -11.86 7.54
N LEU A 19 -4.46 -11.00 8.53
CA LEU A 19 -3.57 -11.29 9.66
C LEU A 19 -4.04 -12.50 10.48
N LEU A 20 -5.34 -12.62 10.71
CA LEU A 20 -5.92 -13.77 11.44
C LEU A 20 -5.81 -15.10 10.69
N LYS A 21 -5.59 -15.10 9.37
CA LYS A 21 -5.52 -16.34 8.55
C LYS A 21 -4.15 -17.02 8.52
N GLY A 22 -3.20 -16.62 9.33
CA GLY A 22 -1.90 -17.29 9.40
C GLY A 22 -0.71 -16.39 9.17
N SER A 23 -0.78 -15.14 9.61
CA SER A 23 0.37 -14.25 9.72
C SER A 23 1.30 -14.70 10.86
N PRO A 24 2.62 -14.48 10.76
CA PRO A 24 3.54 -14.60 11.87
C PRO A 24 3.38 -13.46 12.90
N LEU A 25 2.55 -12.44 12.60
CA LEU A 25 2.23 -11.35 13.49
C LEU A 25 1.02 -11.71 14.34
N GLU A 26 1.05 -11.33 15.60
CA GLU A 26 -0.04 -11.43 16.55
C GLU A 26 -0.87 -10.15 16.51
N LEU A 27 -2.07 -10.23 15.97
CA LEU A 27 -2.98 -9.07 15.95
C LEU A 27 -3.67 -8.95 17.30
N VAL A 28 -3.37 -7.88 18.05
CA VAL A 28 -3.95 -7.63 19.39
C VAL A 28 -5.22 -6.80 19.32
N ALA A 29 -5.32 -5.82 18.42
CA ALA A 29 -6.49 -4.95 18.33
C ALA A 29 -6.77 -4.43 16.92
N LEU A 30 -8.06 -4.17 16.64
CA LEU A 30 -8.52 -3.28 15.58
C LEU A 30 -9.09 -2.01 16.23
N VAL A 31 -8.43 -0.88 16.02
CA VAL A 31 -8.74 0.39 16.64
C VAL A 31 -9.50 1.31 15.67
N GLY A 32 -10.55 1.97 16.14
CA GLY A 32 -11.34 2.93 15.38
C GLY A 32 -11.60 4.21 16.13
N ILE A 33 -12.50 5.03 15.61
CA ILE A 33 -12.99 6.25 16.26
C ILE A 33 -14.53 6.28 16.38
N ASP A 34 -15.22 5.37 15.69
CA ASP A 34 -16.66 5.21 15.75
C ASP A 34 -17.00 3.87 16.41
N PRO A 35 -17.59 3.88 17.64
CA PRO A 35 -17.94 2.64 18.36
C PRO A 35 -18.94 1.75 17.61
N ASN A 36 -19.69 2.32 16.65
CA ASN A 36 -20.71 1.64 15.87
C ASN A 36 -20.19 1.16 14.50
N SER A 37 -18.89 1.31 14.22
CA SER A 37 -18.35 0.88 12.94
C SER A 37 -18.49 -0.63 12.74
N ASP A 38 -18.82 -1.05 11.51
CA ASP A 38 -18.93 -2.47 11.13
C ASP A 38 -17.63 -3.22 11.37
N GLY A 39 -16.48 -2.59 11.08
CA GLY A 39 -15.15 -3.19 11.32
C GLY A 39 -14.92 -3.51 12.80
N LEU A 40 -15.23 -2.58 13.72
CA LEU A 40 -15.10 -2.83 15.17
C LEU A 40 -16.09 -3.89 15.65
N SER A 41 -17.31 -3.90 15.10
CA SER A 41 -18.29 -4.95 15.41
C SER A 41 -17.77 -6.34 15.02
N ARG A 42 -17.17 -6.48 13.84
CA ARG A 42 -16.56 -7.73 13.38
C ARG A 42 -15.36 -8.15 14.23
N ALA A 43 -14.49 -7.20 14.61
CA ALA A 43 -13.35 -7.46 15.48
C ALA A 43 -13.81 -8.05 16.84
N ARG A 44 -14.81 -7.42 17.46
CA ARG A 44 -15.43 -7.92 18.71
C ARG A 44 -16.00 -9.33 18.55
N ALA A 45 -16.68 -9.60 17.43
CA ALA A 45 -17.26 -10.92 17.16
C ALA A 45 -16.19 -12.02 17.01
N LEU A 46 -14.95 -11.64 16.66
CA LEU A 46 -13.80 -12.52 16.54
C LEU A 46 -12.96 -12.61 17.83
N GLY A 47 -13.38 -11.93 18.91
CA GLY A 47 -12.68 -11.92 20.19
C GLY A 47 -11.45 -11.02 20.24
N LEU A 48 -11.30 -10.09 19.29
CA LEU A 48 -10.23 -9.07 19.31
C LEU A 48 -10.66 -7.86 20.13
N ASP A 49 -9.69 -7.18 20.72
CA ASP A 49 -9.92 -5.85 21.26
C ASP A 49 -10.30 -4.88 20.14
N ALA A 50 -11.35 -4.10 20.38
CA ALA A 50 -11.93 -3.22 19.38
C ALA A 50 -12.26 -1.84 19.99
N PRO A 51 -11.23 -1.13 20.49
CA PRO A 51 -11.39 0.20 21.09
C PRO A 51 -11.73 1.26 20.04
N HIS A 52 -12.27 2.39 20.52
CA HIS A 52 -12.70 3.49 19.62
C HIS A 52 -12.06 4.84 19.99
N GLU A 53 -11.04 4.83 20.80
CA GLU A 53 -10.26 5.99 21.25
C GLU A 53 -9.17 6.39 20.24
N GLY A 54 -9.09 5.69 19.11
CA GLY A 54 -8.15 6.03 18.04
C GLY A 54 -6.69 5.83 18.43
N ALA A 55 -5.82 6.73 17.96
CA ALA A 55 -4.38 6.63 18.19
C ALA A 55 -4.00 6.79 19.67
N ASP A 56 -4.84 7.36 20.50
CA ASP A 56 -4.59 7.50 21.95
C ASP A 56 -4.50 6.12 22.58
N TRP A 57 -5.43 5.24 22.24
CA TRP A 57 -5.38 3.85 22.73
C TRP A 57 -4.10 3.12 22.33
N ILE A 58 -3.62 3.31 21.08
CA ILE A 58 -2.38 2.69 20.60
C ILE A 58 -1.17 3.14 21.45
N VAL A 59 -1.06 4.44 21.72
CA VAL A 59 0.04 5.02 22.48
C VAL A 59 -0.02 4.60 23.95
N ASP A 60 -1.23 4.56 24.53
CA ASP A 60 -1.45 4.16 25.93
C ASP A 60 -1.13 2.65 26.16
N HIS A 61 -1.09 1.83 25.09
CA HIS A 61 -0.74 0.40 25.14
C HIS A 61 0.59 0.09 24.42
N ALA A 62 1.50 1.05 24.39
CA ALA A 62 2.78 0.91 23.69
C ALA A 62 3.66 -0.24 24.22
N ASP A 63 3.50 -0.66 25.45
CA ASP A 63 4.17 -1.83 26.03
C ASP A 63 3.63 -3.17 25.52
N GLU A 64 2.45 -3.16 24.89
CA GLU A 64 1.80 -4.34 24.31
C GLU A 64 1.85 -4.37 22.77
N ILE A 65 2.32 -3.31 22.12
CA ILE A 65 2.28 -3.14 20.67
C ILE A 65 3.67 -2.84 20.10
N ASP A 66 4.20 -3.75 19.30
CA ASP A 66 5.48 -3.55 18.62
C ASP A 66 5.31 -2.79 17.28
N MET A 67 4.13 -2.90 16.64
CA MET A 67 3.87 -2.36 15.31
C MET A 67 2.42 -1.91 15.15
N VAL A 68 2.20 -0.81 14.45
CA VAL A 68 0.87 -0.34 14.03
C VAL A 68 0.74 -0.29 12.51
N PHE A 69 -0.34 -0.87 11.98
CA PHE A 69 -0.77 -0.65 10.59
C PHE A 69 -1.76 0.52 10.58
N ASP A 70 -1.36 1.64 10.00
CA ASP A 70 -2.23 2.82 9.94
C ASP A 70 -3.02 2.84 8.62
N ALA A 71 -4.30 2.49 8.71
CA ALA A 71 -5.27 2.45 7.60
C ALA A 71 -6.28 3.61 7.67
N THR A 72 -5.89 4.77 8.19
CA THR A 72 -6.74 5.95 8.36
C THR A 72 -6.71 6.87 7.13
N SER A 73 -6.23 8.09 7.28
CA SER A 73 -6.04 9.06 6.21
C SER A 73 -4.67 9.72 6.30
N ALA A 74 -4.22 10.30 5.19
CA ALA A 74 -2.92 10.98 5.14
C ALA A 74 -2.75 12.01 6.25
N TYR A 75 -3.77 12.83 6.48
CA TYR A 75 -3.75 13.86 7.52
C TYR A 75 -3.62 13.27 8.94
N VAL A 76 -4.37 12.20 9.21
CA VAL A 76 -4.36 11.53 10.52
C VAL A 76 -3.00 10.87 10.77
N HIS A 77 -2.46 10.17 9.77
CA HIS A 77 -1.15 9.53 9.89
C HIS A 77 -0.04 10.54 10.17
N VAL A 78 0.02 11.64 9.42
CA VAL A 78 1.04 12.70 9.64
C VAL A 78 1.05 13.22 11.07
N ARG A 79 -0.12 13.31 11.71
CA ARG A 79 -0.25 13.74 13.12
C ARG A 79 0.18 12.66 14.11
N ASN A 80 -0.09 11.41 13.81
CA ASN A 80 0.12 10.32 14.76
C ASN A 80 1.51 9.67 14.64
N ALA A 81 2.14 9.69 13.46
CA ALA A 81 3.43 9.05 13.25
C ALA A 81 4.54 9.48 14.24
N PRO A 82 4.70 10.77 14.61
CA PRO A 82 5.66 11.15 15.65
C PRO A 82 5.37 10.52 17.00
N ARG A 83 4.09 10.34 17.34
CA ARG A 83 3.66 9.73 18.61
C ARG A 83 4.01 8.24 18.68
N TYR A 84 3.88 7.54 17.55
CA TYR A 84 4.29 6.13 17.46
C TYR A 84 5.81 5.99 17.60
N GLU A 85 6.57 6.86 16.94
CA GLU A 85 8.03 6.90 17.04
C GLU A 85 8.49 7.18 18.46
N GLU A 86 7.92 8.17 19.16
CA GLU A 86 8.17 8.49 20.55
C GLU A 86 7.83 7.33 21.50
N ALA A 87 6.78 6.56 21.17
CA ALA A 87 6.35 5.38 21.92
C ALA A 87 7.14 4.11 21.56
N GLY A 88 8.09 4.17 20.62
CA GLY A 88 8.87 3.01 20.17
C GLY A 88 8.09 2.01 19.30
N ILE A 89 6.95 2.41 18.75
CA ILE A 89 6.08 1.59 17.90
C ILE A 89 6.46 1.79 16.43
N VAL A 90 6.76 0.73 15.72
CA VAL A 90 7.00 0.79 14.26
C VAL A 90 5.68 1.04 13.53
N ALA A 91 5.63 2.07 12.68
CA ALA A 91 4.44 2.37 11.89
C ALA A 91 4.56 1.87 10.44
N VAL A 92 3.58 1.09 10.01
CA VAL A 92 3.38 0.71 8.60
C VAL A 92 2.21 1.54 8.06
N ASP A 93 2.57 2.60 7.32
CA ASP A 93 1.62 3.56 6.79
C ASP A 93 0.97 3.03 5.50
N LEU A 94 -0.32 2.73 5.57
CA LEU A 94 -1.14 2.32 4.43
C LEU A 94 -1.88 3.51 3.79
N THR A 95 -1.62 4.72 4.27
CA THR A 95 -2.20 5.96 3.74
C THR A 95 -1.28 6.58 2.69
N PRO A 96 -1.77 7.47 1.83
CA PRO A 96 -0.90 8.18 0.89
C PRO A 96 -0.17 9.38 1.52
N ALA A 97 0.09 9.37 2.83
CA ALA A 97 0.72 10.49 3.56
C ALA A 97 2.15 10.77 3.13
N ALA A 98 2.83 9.79 2.54
CA ALA A 98 4.23 9.89 2.09
C ALA A 98 5.20 10.31 3.21
N ARG A 99 4.94 9.86 4.44
CA ARG A 99 5.84 10.04 5.58
C ARG A 99 6.75 8.83 5.72
N GLY A 100 8.03 9.08 5.97
CA GLY A 100 9.06 8.03 5.98
C GLY A 100 9.42 7.52 4.59
N PRO A 101 10.30 6.53 4.49
CA PRO A 101 10.67 5.92 3.22
C PRO A 101 9.48 5.19 2.59
N LYS A 102 9.33 5.37 1.29
CA LYS A 102 8.36 4.60 0.49
C LYS A 102 8.92 3.22 0.23
N VAL A 103 8.16 2.19 0.54
CA VAL A 103 8.59 0.79 0.40
C VAL A 103 7.78 0.06 -0.67
N ILE A 104 8.51 -0.53 -1.59
CA ILE A 104 8.01 -1.51 -2.58
C ILE A 104 8.76 -2.81 -2.30
N PRO A 105 8.14 -3.83 -1.69
CA PRO A 105 8.83 -4.99 -1.13
C PRO A 105 9.87 -5.65 -2.04
N PRO A 106 9.60 -5.96 -3.32
CA PRO A 106 10.58 -6.63 -4.16
C PRO A 106 11.69 -5.70 -4.69
N VAL A 107 11.65 -4.41 -4.36
CA VAL A 107 12.60 -3.42 -4.85
C VAL A 107 13.53 -2.94 -3.74
N ASN A 108 12.98 -2.43 -2.64
CA ASN A 108 13.77 -1.70 -1.64
C ASN A 108 13.43 -2.04 -0.17
N LEU A 109 12.70 -3.12 0.11
CA LEU A 109 12.31 -3.47 1.49
C LEU A 109 13.54 -3.56 2.43
N TYR A 110 14.58 -4.23 1.98
CA TYR A 110 15.78 -4.49 2.81
C TYR A 110 16.60 -3.24 3.16
N GLU A 111 16.37 -2.14 2.44
CA GLU A 111 17.02 -0.85 2.71
C GLU A 111 16.37 -0.10 3.89
N HIS A 112 15.18 -0.54 4.33
CA HIS A 112 14.34 0.21 5.27
C HIS A 112 13.84 -0.63 6.45
N LEU A 113 14.51 -1.74 6.77
CA LEU A 113 14.08 -2.63 7.87
C LEU A 113 14.15 -1.96 9.25
N ASP A 114 15.05 -0.99 9.43
CA ASP A 114 15.25 -0.28 10.70
C ASP A 114 14.46 1.06 10.75
N ALA A 115 13.66 1.36 9.73
CA ALA A 115 12.90 2.61 9.71
C ALA A 115 11.74 2.55 10.72
N PRO A 116 11.58 3.57 11.59
CA PRO A 116 10.48 3.60 12.56
C PRO A 116 9.11 3.80 11.91
N ASN A 117 9.10 4.31 10.68
CA ASN A 117 7.89 4.47 9.87
C ASN A 117 8.20 4.16 8.41
N VAL A 118 7.45 3.26 7.81
CA VAL A 118 7.51 2.94 6.37
C VAL A 118 6.19 3.28 5.70
N ASN A 119 6.24 3.90 4.52
CA ASN A 119 5.07 4.23 3.73
C ASN A 119 4.87 3.20 2.61
N MET A 120 3.70 2.55 2.59
CA MET A 120 3.36 1.54 1.59
C MET A 120 2.78 2.16 0.30
N VAL A 121 3.05 3.43 0.06
CA VAL A 121 2.66 4.18 -1.15
C VAL A 121 1.13 4.22 -1.30
N THR A 122 0.59 3.42 -2.20
CA THR A 122 -0.85 3.24 -2.47
C THR A 122 -1.08 1.85 -3.06
N CYS A 123 -2.32 1.38 -3.06
CA CYS A 123 -2.64 0.09 -3.68
C CYS A 123 -2.24 0.04 -5.18
N GLY A 124 -2.48 1.11 -5.92
CA GLY A 124 -2.04 1.23 -7.31
C GLY A 124 -0.52 1.32 -7.43
N GLY A 125 0.13 2.05 -6.53
CA GLY A 125 1.59 2.16 -6.47
C GLY A 125 2.26 0.82 -6.20
N GLN A 126 1.77 0.06 -5.23
CA GLN A 126 2.27 -1.29 -4.93
C GLN A 126 2.12 -2.25 -6.12
N ALA A 127 1.05 -2.09 -6.90
CA ALA A 127 0.82 -2.95 -8.05
C ALA A 127 1.64 -2.56 -9.30
N THR A 128 2.06 -1.31 -9.44
CA THR A 128 2.61 -0.78 -10.70
C THR A 128 4.08 -0.37 -10.61
N THR A 129 4.53 0.15 -9.47
CA THR A 129 5.93 0.55 -9.30
C THR A 129 6.92 -0.60 -9.52
N PRO A 130 6.64 -1.86 -9.08
CA PRO A 130 7.50 -2.99 -9.40
C PRO A 130 7.67 -3.18 -10.91
N MET A 131 6.59 -3.01 -11.69
CA MET A 131 6.63 -3.15 -13.15
C MET A 131 7.46 -2.04 -13.81
N VAL A 132 7.34 -0.80 -13.33
CA VAL A 132 8.16 0.32 -13.80
C VAL A 132 9.64 0.08 -13.48
N TYR A 133 9.94 -0.39 -12.27
CA TYR A 133 11.29 -0.77 -11.89
C TYR A 133 11.84 -1.92 -12.75
N ALA A 134 11.00 -2.93 -13.06
CA ALA A 134 11.39 -4.02 -13.96
C ALA A 134 11.77 -3.53 -15.34
N VAL A 135 11.05 -2.56 -15.90
CA VAL A 135 11.41 -1.90 -17.16
C VAL A 135 12.74 -1.14 -16.99
N ARG A 136 12.84 -0.31 -15.93
CA ARG A 136 14.03 0.54 -15.69
C ARG A 136 15.32 -0.26 -15.54
N ARG A 137 15.30 -1.40 -14.86
CA ARG A 137 16.51 -2.24 -14.68
C ARG A 137 16.99 -2.91 -15.97
N ALA A 138 16.13 -2.99 -16.99
CA ALA A 138 16.46 -3.55 -18.31
C ALA A 138 16.88 -2.50 -19.34
N VAL A 139 16.83 -1.20 -18.99
CA VAL A 139 17.24 -0.10 -19.88
C VAL A 139 18.20 0.84 -19.14
N GLU A 140 19.08 1.51 -19.88
CA GLU A 140 20.01 2.47 -19.29
C GLU A 140 19.29 3.68 -18.69
N HIS A 141 18.18 4.10 -19.31
CA HIS A 141 17.40 5.26 -18.91
C HIS A 141 15.93 5.04 -19.21
N LEU A 142 15.03 5.44 -18.30
CA LEU A 142 13.58 5.39 -18.47
C LEU A 142 13.01 6.82 -18.48
N PRO A 143 12.78 7.42 -19.64
CA PRO A 143 12.32 8.81 -19.75
C PRO A 143 10.97 9.07 -19.11
N TYR A 144 10.04 8.12 -19.26
CA TYR A 144 8.64 8.30 -18.84
C TYR A 144 8.00 6.98 -18.40
N ALA A 145 7.22 7.06 -17.32
CA ALA A 145 6.30 6.00 -16.93
C ALA A 145 4.95 6.57 -16.48
N GLU A 146 3.88 5.93 -16.92
CA GLU A 146 2.51 6.27 -16.51
C GLU A 146 1.80 5.03 -16.00
N MET A 147 0.97 5.19 -14.98
CA MET A 147 0.06 4.16 -14.53
C MET A 147 -1.39 4.65 -14.54
N VAL A 148 -2.28 3.79 -14.97
CA VAL A 148 -3.73 3.96 -14.86
C VAL A 148 -4.28 2.83 -14.00
N SER A 149 -4.77 3.16 -12.80
CA SER A 149 -5.38 2.21 -11.88
C SER A 149 -6.90 2.30 -11.93
N THR A 150 -7.57 1.19 -12.23
CA THR A 150 -9.02 1.09 -12.16
C THR A 150 -9.40 0.26 -10.94
N VAL A 151 -10.09 0.88 -9.99
CA VAL A 151 -10.51 0.29 -8.69
C VAL A 151 -12.04 0.25 -8.63
N ALA A 152 -12.59 -0.77 -8.01
CA ALA A 152 -14.02 -0.80 -7.76
C ALA A 152 -14.45 0.38 -6.87
N SER A 153 -15.46 1.12 -7.30
CA SER A 153 -15.97 2.28 -6.54
C SER A 153 -16.38 1.93 -5.12
N LYS A 154 -16.89 0.71 -4.89
CA LYS A 154 -17.25 0.20 -3.56
C LYS A 154 -16.03 0.00 -2.64
N SER A 155 -14.86 -0.30 -3.20
CA SER A 155 -13.62 -0.46 -2.41
C SER A 155 -13.03 0.88 -1.97
N ALA A 156 -13.34 1.97 -2.70
CA ALA A 156 -12.92 3.32 -2.38
C ALA A 156 -13.82 3.91 -1.29
N GLY A 157 -13.47 3.68 -0.03
CA GLY A 157 -14.14 4.27 1.13
C GLY A 157 -13.94 5.80 1.22
N PRO A 158 -14.52 6.44 2.25
CA PRO A 158 -14.39 7.90 2.45
C PRO A 158 -12.94 8.38 2.48
N GLY A 159 -12.05 7.65 3.15
CA GLY A 159 -10.63 7.97 3.22
C GLY A 159 -9.96 8.01 1.84
N THR A 160 -10.18 7.00 0.99
CA THR A 160 -9.64 6.99 -0.38
C THR A 160 -10.15 8.16 -1.21
N ARG A 161 -11.45 8.49 -1.10
CA ARG A 161 -12.06 9.58 -1.87
C ARG A 161 -11.57 10.96 -1.44
N GLN A 162 -11.30 11.14 -0.14
CA GLN A 162 -10.76 12.38 0.41
C GLN A 162 -9.28 12.59 0.06
N ASN A 163 -8.54 11.52 -0.26
CA ASN A 163 -7.10 11.56 -0.52
C ASN A 163 -6.76 11.20 -1.99
N ILE A 164 -7.63 11.52 -2.95
CA ILE A 164 -7.37 11.21 -4.38
C ILE A 164 -6.14 11.96 -4.91
N ASP A 165 -5.97 13.21 -4.51
CA ASP A 165 -4.83 14.02 -4.94
C ASP A 165 -3.52 13.48 -4.34
N GLU A 166 -3.53 13.11 -3.06
CA GLU A 166 -2.41 12.46 -2.39
C GLU A 166 -2.10 11.11 -3.03
N PHE A 167 -3.13 10.33 -3.39
CA PHE A 167 -2.97 9.07 -4.10
C PHE A 167 -2.17 9.26 -5.39
N THR A 168 -2.58 10.18 -6.24
CA THR A 168 -1.93 10.41 -7.54
C THR A 168 -0.53 10.97 -7.37
N LYS A 169 -0.32 11.90 -6.45
CA LYS A 169 0.97 12.51 -6.14
C LYS A 169 1.95 11.47 -5.57
N THR A 170 1.55 10.73 -4.55
CA THR A 170 2.41 9.74 -3.89
C THR A 170 2.76 8.60 -4.84
N THR A 171 1.79 8.11 -5.63
CA THR A 171 2.04 7.09 -6.64
C THR A 171 2.99 7.58 -7.73
N SER A 172 2.73 8.76 -8.31
CA SER A 172 3.60 9.36 -9.34
C SER A 172 5.04 9.53 -8.81
N THR A 173 5.18 9.96 -7.55
CA THR A 173 6.50 10.07 -6.91
C THR A 173 7.19 8.72 -6.78
N ALA A 174 6.48 7.66 -6.39
CA ALA A 174 7.05 6.31 -6.29
C ALA A 174 7.50 5.75 -7.64
N LEU A 175 6.77 6.04 -8.73
CA LEU A 175 7.20 5.66 -10.09
C LEU A 175 8.54 6.30 -10.49
N ARG A 176 8.85 7.52 -9.97
CA ARG A 176 10.14 8.18 -10.19
C ARG A 176 11.20 7.69 -9.22
N GLU A 177 10.96 7.82 -7.93
CA GLU A 177 11.98 7.61 -6.90
C GLU A 177 12.37 6.14 -6.75
N ILE A 178 11.42 5.22 -6.90
CA ILE A 178 11.63 3.78 -6.76
C ILE A 178 11.62 3.09 -8.13
N GLY A 179 10.64 3.43 -8.97
CA GLY A 179 10.53 2.89 -10.32
C GLY A 179 11.65 3.36 -11.26
N GLY A 180 12.28 4.50 -10.97
CA GLY A 180 13.42 5.04 -11.70
C GLY A 180 13.06 5.77 -13.00
N ALA A 181 11.79 6.16 -13.20
CA ALA A 181 11.39 6.97 -14.33
C ALA A 181 11.77 8.45 -14.12
N THR A 182 12.24 9.15 -15.16
CA THR A 182 12.55 10.58 -15.09
C THR A 182 11.27 11.40 -14.90
N HIS A 183 10.25 11.10 -15.67
CA HIS A 183 8.93 11.72 -15.57
C HIS A 183 7.87 10.65 -15.36
N SER A 184 6.82 10.99 -14.62
CA SER A 184 5.75 10.04 -14.36
C SER A 184 4.39 10.69 -14.23
N LYS A 185 3.35 9.87 -14.41
CA LYS A 185 1.96 10.23 -14.19
C LYS A 185 1.22 9.07 -13.53
N ALA A 186 0.30 9.37 -12.65
CA ALA A 186 -0.60 8.40 -12.06
C ALA A 186 -2.05 8.86 -12.24
N ILE A 187 -2.91 7.93 -12.64
CA ILE A 187 -4.34 8.14 -12.86
C ILE A 187 -5.09 7.08 -12.07
N ILE A 188 -6.13 7.49 -11.35
CA ILE A 188 -7.07 6.57 -10.71
C ILE A 188 -8.46 6.70 -11.34
N ILE A 189 -9.08 5.56 -11.62
CA ILE A 189 -10.45 5.46 -12.13
C ILE A 189 -11.27 4.69 -11.09
N LEU A 190 -12.32 5.31 -10.56
CA LEU A 190 -13.29 4.64 -9.70
C LEU A 190 -14.39 4.03 -10.57
N ASN A 191 -14.41 2.71 -10.65
CA ASN A 191 -15.33 1.96 -11.52
C ASN A 191 -16.59 1.55 -10.74
N PRO A 192 -17.80 1.96 -11.18
CA PRO A 192 -19.04 1.67 -10.50
C PRO A 192 -19.68 0.32 -10.90
N ALA A 193 -19.01 -0.54 -11.68
CA ALA A 193 -19.57 -1.79 -12.16
C ALA A 193 -20.07 -2.71 -11.05
N GLU A 194 -21.15 -3.41 -11.32
CA GLU A 194 -21.74 -4.48 -10.50
C GLU A 194 -21.77 -5.79 -11.32
N PRO A 195 -21.23 -6.90 -10.81
CA PRO A 195 -20.48 -7.01 -9.55
C PRO A 195 -19.17 -6.20 -9.56
N PRO A 196 -18.63 -5.84 -8.38
CA PRO A 196 -17.39 -5.05 -8.29
C PRO A 196 -16.23 -5.75 -9.02
N ILE A 197 -15.47 -4.98 -9.79
CA ILE A 197 -14.30 -5.51 -10.49
C ILE A 197 -13.10 -5.65 -9.54
N MET A 198 -12.22 -6.60 -9.81
CA MET A 198 -10.88 -6.60 -9.24
C MET A 198 -10.08 -5.42 -9.79
N MET A 199 -9.18 -4.88 -8.98
CA MET A 199 -8.28 -3.79 -9.40
C MET A 199 -7.51 -4.19 -10.66
N ARG A 200 -7.49 -3.29 -11.64
CA ARG A 200 -6.74 -3.45 -12.89
C ARG A 200 -5.86 -2.23 -13.10
N ASN A 201 -4.63 -2.49 -13.46
CA ASN A 201 -3.66 -1.44 -13.70
C ASN A 201 -3.08 -1.60 -15.10
N THR A 202 -2.86 -0.48 -15.77
CA THR A 202 -2.08 -0.41 -17.00
C THR A 202 -0.85 0.45 -16.72
N VAL A 203 0.31 -0.02 -17.13
CA VAL A 203 1.57 0.71 -17.08
C VAL A 203 2.00 1.02 -18.50
N PHE A 204 2.31 2.27 -18.77
CA PHE A 204 2.95 2.72 -19.99
C PHE A 204 4.37 3.15 -19.68
N ALA A 205 5.33 2.73 -20.49
CA ALA A 205 6.72 3.09 -20.35
C ALA A 205 7.26 3.64 -21.68
N GLY A 206 7.83 4.83 -21.64
CA GLY A 206 8.54 5.38 -22.80
C GLY A 206 9.95 4.80 -22.86
N LEU A 207 10.21 3.96 -23.84
CA LEU A 207 11.51 3.31 -24.01
C LEU A 207 12.43 4.14 -24.92
N PRO A 208 13.76 4.16 -24.66
CA PRO A 208 14.73 4.72 -25.59
C PRO A 208 14.73 3.99 -26.94
N GLU A 209 15.14 4.69 -27.99
CA GLU A 209 15.37 4.06 -29.28
C GLU A 209 16.46 2.98 -29.20
N GLY A 210 16.24 1.84 -29.87
CA GLY A 210 17.19 0.72 -29.85
C GLY A 210 17.11 -0.16 -28.60
N THR A 211 16.09 0.03 -27.75
CA THR A 211 15.88 -0.83 -26.56
C THR A 211 15.73 -2.30 -26.96
N ASP A 212 16.39 -3.19 -26.24
CA ASP A 212 16.17 -4.63 -26.32
C ASP A 212 14.82 -4.98 -25.66
N HIS A 213 13.80 -5.15 -26.47
CA HIS A 213 12.45 -5.46 -26.01
C HIS A 213 12.35 -6.82 -25.32
N ASP A 214 13.13 -7.82 -25.75
CA ASP A 214 13.10 -9.15 -25.15
C ASP A 214 13.67 -9.11 -23.72
N ALA A 215 14.73 -8.34 -23.49
CA ALA A 215 15.28 -8.12 -22.16
C ALA A 215 14.27 -7.40 -21.24
N VAL A 216 13.53 -6.41 -21.74
CA VAL A 216 12.48 -5.72 -21.00
C VAL A 216 11.35 -6.69 -20.66
N LEU A 217 10.87 -7.47 -21.62
CA LEU A 217 9.81 -8.47 -21.40
C LEU A 217 10.20 -9.49 -20.33
N GLN A 218 11.40 -10.06 -20.44
CA GLN A 218 11.91 -11.01 -19.46
C GLN A 218 11.95 -10.40 -18.05
N SER A 219 12.47 -9.18 -17.94
CA SER A 219 12.54 -8.47 -16.67
C SER A 219 11.15 -8.24 -16.03
N VAL A 220 10.12 -7.92 -16.86
CA VAL A 220 8.75 -7.74 -16.40
C VAL A 220 8.15 -9.06 -15.93
N TYR A 221 8.38 -10.17 -16.64
CA TYR A 221 7.91 -11.50 -16.23
C TYR A 221 8.56 -11.95 -14.92
N ASP A 222 9.87 -11.74 -14.77
CA ASP A 222 10.60 -12.07 -13.53
C ASP A 222 10.02 -11.29 -12.34
N MET A 223 9.78 -10.00 -12.50
CA MET A 223 9.17 -9.18 -11.46
C MET A 223 7.72 -9.61 -11.13
N GLN A 224 6.96 -10.01 -12.13
CA GLN A 224 5.61 -10.54 -11.90
C GLN A 224 5.66 -11.78 -11.00
N VAL A 225 6.62 -12.67 -11.21
CA VAL A 225 6.84 -13.86 -10.36
C VAL A 225 7.21 -13.44 -8.94
N ASP A 226 8.14 -12.46 -8.79
CA ASP A 226 8.56 -11.98 -7.48
C ASP A 226 7.40 -11.38 -6.68
N VAL A 227 6.58 -10.55 -7.30
CA VAL A 227 5.39 -9.97 -6.65
C VAL A 227 4.37 -11.06 -6.31
N ALA A 228 4.15 -12.04 -7.20
CA ALA A 228 3.17 -13.11 -6.99
C ALA A 228 3.50 -14.01 -5.79
N ARG A 229 4.78 -14.06 -5.36
CA ARG A 229 5.19 -14.83 -4.16
C ARG A 229 4.54 -14.33 -2.88
N TYR A 230 4.29 -13.02 -2.76
CA TYR A 230 3.69 -12.43 -1.55
C TYR A 230 2.31 -11.81 -1.79
N VAL A 231 1.89 -11.64 -3.06
CA VAL A 231 0.53 -11.22 -3.44
C VAL A 231 -0.12 -12.31 -4.27
N PRO A 232 -0.79 -13.30 -3.65
CA PRO A 232 -1.49 -14.36 -4.37
C PRO A 232 -2.51 -13.77 -5.35
N GLY A 233 -2.43 -14.20 -6.62
CA GLY A 233 -3.31 -13.71 -7.68
C GLY A 233 -2.79 -12.49 -8.46
N TYR A 234 -1.63 -11.91 -8.09
CA TYR A 234 -0.97 -10.92 -8.91
C TYR A 234 -0.52 -11.56 -10.25
N ARG A 235 -0.95 -10.95 -11.36
CA ARG A 235 -0.66 -11.49 -12.69
C ARG A 235 -0.75 -10.41 -13.76
N LEU A 236 -0.01 -10.59 -14.82
CA LEU A 236 -0.24 -9.84 -16.05
C LEU A 236 -1.55 -10.35 -16.68
N LYS A 237 -2.47 -9.43 -16.97
CA LYS A 237 -3.73 -9.78 -17.62
C LYS A 237 -3.54 -10.10 -19.10
N ASN A 238 -2.67 -9.34 -19.76
CA ASN A 238 -2.26 -9.52 -21.13
C ASN A 238 -0.72 -9.55 -21.17
N PRO A 239 -0.11 -10.22 -22.16
CA PRO A 239 1.32 -10.04 -22.42
C PRO A 239 1.64 -8.54 -22.60
N PRO A 240 2.79 -8.07 -22.15
CA PRO A 240 3.27 -6.73 -22.49
C PRO A 240 3.45 -6.59 -24.01
N PHE A 241 3.23 -5.41 -24.56
CA PHE A 241 3.32 -5.11 -25.99
C PHE A 241 3.88 -3.70 -26.22
#